data_f67b8e1beea36910344f9c1db66120b2
#
_entry.id   f67b8e1beea36910344f9c1db66120b2
#
_cell.length_a   1.000
_cell.length_b   1.000
_cell.length_c   1.000
_cell.angle_alpha   90.00
_cell.angle_beta   90.00
_cell.angle_gamma   90.00
#
_symmetry.space_group_name_H-M   'P 1'
#
loop_
_entity.id
_entity.type
_entity.pdbx_description
1 polymer ?
#
loop_
_entity_poly.entity_id
_entity_poly.type
_entity_poly.pdbx_seq_one_letter_code
_entity_poly.pdbx_strand_id
1 'polypeptide(L)'
;MKVLVLGATGFIGFPTAQALVRAGHTVYGLARTEAKAKTLAAEEIIPVLGDVDSDNWIPLIAKLDVILEAVGGGEIATQARATFERVVKAVADLRPADAPLLSYIYTSGVWVHGDSRTEVVSDTTPIVQPVALVKWRPAVEQLVVRSTAVNGIVVRPSILYGRSASLLAMLFGPAAQGHVTWPGTPGARYSVIHADDLADLYVRVAEKSSLLGGKIFDASNPNFVSVDELLQRVVEISGAKGPYEYKKPSNLFEEAIAASGLNRAYLATSLLGWSPKKPGLIEGLDVYYAAWLASK
;
A
#
# COMPACT_ATOMS: atom_id res chain seq x y z
N MET A 1 -19.77 7.96 -4.85
CA MET A 1 -19.54 6.57 -5.34
C MET A 1 -19.75 5.58 -4.22
N LYS A 2 -20.03 4.31 -4.56
CA LYS A 2 -20.04 3.17 -3.62
C LYS A 2 -18.75 2.40 -3.78
N VAL A 3 -17.93 2.39 -2.75
CA VAL A 3 -16.59 1.80 -2.78
C VAL A 3 -16.51 0.64 -1.78
N LEU A 4 -16.02 -0.51 -2.21
CA LEU A 4 -15.66 -1.61 -1.31
C LEU A 4 -14.14 -1.63 -1.13
N VAL A 5 -13.69 -1.63 0.13
CA VAL A 5 -12.28 -1.77 0.49
C VAL A 5 -12.04 -3.17 1.04
N LEU A 6 -11.35 -4.01 0.27
CA LEU A 6 -10.82 -5.29 0.72
C LEU A 6 -9.53 -5.02 1.50
N GLY A 7 -9.44 -5.50 2.74
CA GLY A 7 -8.36 -5.15 3.65
C GLY A 7 -8.58 -3.83 4.42
N ALA A 8 -9.84 -3.39 4.57
CA ALA A 8 -10.24 -2.13 5.21
C ALA A 8 -9.76 -1.94 6.66
N THR A 9 -9.32 -2.99 7.34
CA THR A 9 -8.79 -2.92 8.70
C THR A 9 -7.27 -2.93 8.78
N GLY A 10 -6.60 -2.96 7.62
CA GLY A 10 -5.14 -2.98 7.48
C GLY A 10 -4.52 -1.58 7.47
N PHE A 11 -3.18 -1.54 7.48
CA PHE A 11 -2.40 -0.30 7.52
C PHE A 11 -2.63 0.63 6.31
N ILE A 12 -2.87 0.06 5.12
CA ILE A 12 -3.22 0.83 3.91
C ILE A 12 -4.73 1.05 3.84
N GLY A 13 -5.52 -0.02 4.02
CA GLY A 13 -6.95 0.01 3.77
C GLY A 13 -7.74 0.89 4.74
N PHE A 14 -7.36 0.93 6.03
CA PHE A 14 -8.10 1.69 7.03
C PHE A 14 -8.01 3.21 6.80
N PRO A 15 -6.80 3.84 6.68
CA PRO A 15 -6.72 5.26 6.35
C PRO A 15 -7.34 5.60 4.99
N THR A 16 -7.27 4.68 4.02
CA THR A 16 -7.91 4.87 2.71
C THR A 16 -9.43 4.87 2.83
N ALA A 17 -10.02 3.93 3.57
CA ALA A 17 -11.46 3.91 3.82
C ALA A 17 -11.94 5.17 4.54
N GLN A 18 -11.22 5.63 5.57
CA GLN A 18 -11.48 6.90 6.25
C GLN A 18 -11.41 8.10 5.30
N ALA A 19 -10.41 8.14 4.41
CA ALA A 19 -10.26 9.23 3.44
C ALA A 19 -11.41 9.25 2.42
N LEU A 20 -11.86 8.09 1.95
CA LEU A 20 -13.02 7.94 1.06
C LEU A 20 -14.33 8.40 1.73
N VAL A 21 -14.54 8.07 3.02
CA VAL A 21 -15.69 8.59 3.79
C VAL A 21 -15.64 10.11 3.88
N ARG A 22 -14.49 10.69 4.25
CA ARG A 22 -14.33 12.16 4.30
C ARG A 22 -14.51 12.85 2.96
N ALA A 23 -14.25 12.15 1.85
CA ALA A 23 -14.52 12.63 0.49
C ALA A 23 -16.01 12.49 0.07
N GLY A 24 -16.90 12.02 0.97
CA GLY A 24 -18.35 11.92 0.73
C GLY A 24 -18.77 10.66 -0.01
N HIS A 25 -17.96 9.60 0.00
CA HIS A 25 -18.29 8.33 -0.62
C HIS A 25 -18.99 7.38 0.36
N THR A 26 -19.86 6.50 -0.16
CA THR A 26 -20.40 5.36 0.59
C THR A 26 -19.36 4.24 0.58
N VAL A 27 -18.77 3.95 1.73
CA VAL A 27 -17.66 3.00 1.84
C VAL A 27 -18.09 1.73 2.56
N TYR A 28 -17.88 0.59 1.91
CA TYR A 28 -17.99 -0.74 2.50
C TYR A 28 -16.59 -1.23 2.87
N GLY A 29 -16.42 -1.81 4.04
CA GLY A 29 -15.13 -2.31 4.50
C GLY A 29 -15.21 -3.77 4.94
N LEU A 30 -14.37 -4.64 4.34
CA LEU A 30 -14.32 -6.04 4.73
C LEU A 30 -13.59 -6.20 6.06
N ALA A 31 -14.20 -6.91 7.01
CA ALA A 31 -13.69 -7.16 8.36
C ALA A 31 -13.84 -8.63 8.74
N ARG A 32 -12.76 -9.26 9.23
CA ARG A 32 -12.76 -10.67 9.61
C ARG A 32 -13.39 -10.96 10.97
N THR A 33 -13.57 -9.96 11.82
CA THR A 33 -14.10 -10.12 13.18
C THR A 33 -15.08 -9.01 13.53
N GLU A 34 -16.01 -9.29 14.42
CA GLU A 34 -16.96 -8.31 14.95
C GLU A 34 -16.28 -7.09 15.59
N ALA A 35 -15.18 -7.29 16.29
CA ALA A 35 -14.40 -6.18 16.88
C ALA A 35 -13.89 -5.22 15.79
N LYS A 36 -13.36 -5.77 14.69
CA LYS A 36 -12.92 -4.97 13.54
C LYS A 36 -14.08 -4.33 12.79
N ALA A 37 -15.23 -5.02 12.68
CA ALA A 37 -16.46 -4.46 12.11
C ALA A 37 -16.94 -3.24 12.92
N LYS A 38 -16.93 -3.31 14.25
CA LYS A 38 -17.26 -2.16 15.13
C LYS A 38 -16.28 -0.99 14.93
N THR A 39 -14.99 -1.28 14.77
CA THR A 39 -13.99 -0.23 14.47
C THR A 39 -14.29 0.47 13.15
N LEU A 40 -14.68 -0.26 12.10
CA LEU A 40 -15.08 0.34 10.83
C LEU A 40 -16.37 1.16 10.97
N ALA A 41 -17.38 0.63 11.65
CA ALA A 41 -18.66 1.32 11.86
C ALA A 41 -18.49 2.65 12.62
N ALA A 42 -17.58 2.72 13.59
CA ALA A 42 -17.27 3.95 14.31
C ALA A 42 -16.68 5.06 13.44
N GLU A 43 -16.15 4.71 12.27
CA GLU A 43 -15.60 5.62 11.25
C GLU A 43 -16.56 5.83 10.07
N GLU A 44 -17.85 5.53 10.25
CA GLU A 44 -18.90 5.62 9.20
C GLU A 44 -18.63 4.72 7.98
N ILE A 45 -17.82 3.69 8.13
CA ILE A 45 -17.55 2.67 7.12
C ILE A 45 -18.52 1.51 7.35
N ILE A 46 -19.32 1.15 6.33
CA ILE A 46 -20.30 0.06 6.42
C ILE A 46 -19.54 -1.28 6.47
N PRO A 47 -19.55 -2.00 7.60
CA PRO A 47 -18.79 -3.22 7.71
C PRO A 47 -19.45 -4.37 6.95
N VAL A 48 -18.63 -5.18 6.29
CA VAL A 48 -18.99 -6.47 5.72
C VAL A 48 -18.20 -7.55 6.45
N LEU A 49 -18.90 -8.41 7.20
CA LEU A 49 -18.23 -9.45 7.97
C LEU A 49 -17.81 -10.62 7.06
N GLY A 50 -16.54 -10.99 7.11
CA GLY A 50 -15.95 -12.04 6.30
C GLY A 50 -14.48 -11.76 5.96
N ASP A 51 -13.88 -12.64 5.21
CA ASP A 51 -12.57 -12.41 4.61
C ASP A 51 -12.63 -12.38 3.07
N VAL A 52 -11.49 -12.22 2.43
CA VAL A 52 -11.41 -12.09 0.97
C VAL A 52 -11.88 -13.35 0.23
N ASP A 53 -11.81 -14.50 0.88
CA ASP A 53 -12.21 -15.80 0.32
C ASP A 53 -13.70 -16.12 0.58
N SER A 54 -14.38 -15.35 1.44
CA SER A 54 -15.82 -15.51 1.70
C SER A 54 -16.69 -14.95 0.57
N ASP A 55 -17.94 -15.42 0.46
CA ASP A 55 -18.89 -14.92 -0.53
C ASP A 55 -19.72 -13.72 -0.05
N ASN A 56 -19.57 -13.31 1.20
CA ASN A 56 -20.42 -12.29 1.84
C ASN A 56 -20.38 -10.93 1.15
N TRP A 57 -19.28 -10.56 0.51
CA TRP A 57 -19.11 -9.29 -0.18
C TRP A 57 -19.44 -9.36 -1.68
N ILE A 58 -19.48 -10.56 -2.27
CA ILE A 58 -19.70 -10.76 -3.71
C ILE A 58 -21.03 -10.12 -4.19
N PRO A 59 -22.18 -10.25 -3.51
CA PRO A 59 -23.44 -9.63 -3.96
C PRO A 59 -23.38 -8.11 -4.06
N LEU A 60 -22.45 -7.45 -3.35
CA LEU A 60 -22.29 -5.99 -3.44
C LEU A 60 -21.83 -5.54 -4.82
N ILE A 61 -21.12 -6.41 -5.57
CA ILE A 61 -20.57 -6.09 -6.90
C ILE A 61 -21.64 -5.59 -7.86
N ALA A 62 -22.89 -6.04 -7.73
CA ALA A 62 -24.01 -5.56 -8.54
C ALA A 62 -24.21 -4.04 -8.47
N LYS A 63 -23.83 -3.39 -7.38
CA LYS A 63 -24.10 -1.96 -7.12
C LYS A 63 -22.88 -1.10 -6.81
N LEU A 64 -21.67 -1.69 -6.79
CA LEU A 64 -20.43 -0.95 -6.53
C LEU A 64 -19.96 -0.18 -7.76
N ASP A 65 -19.29 0.94 -7.52
CA ASP A 65 -18.57 1.70 -8.53
C ASP A 65 -17.10 1.32 -8.55
N VAL A 66 -16.51 1.05 -7.36
CA VAL A 66 -15.09 0.76 -7.18
C VAL A 66 -14.90 -0.36 -6.17
N ILE A 67 -13.96 -1.27 -6.46
CA ILE A 67 -13.34 -2.16 -5.48
C ILE A 67 -11.87 -1.72 -5.34
N LEU A 68 -11.44 -1.50 -4.11
CA LEU A 68 -10.06 -1.24 -3.76
C LEU A 68 -9.51 -2.43 -2.98
N GLU A 69 -8.53 -3.11 -3.55
CA GLU A 69 -7.85 -4.22 -2.88
C GLU A 69 -6.57 -3.73 -2.21
N ALA A 70 -6.54 -3.79 -0.88
CA ALA A 70 -5.39 -3.51 -0.02
C ALA A 70 -5.15 -4.66 0.97
N VAL A 71 -5.35 -5.89 0.51
CA VAL A 71 -5.13 -7.10 1.29
C VAL A 71 -3.62 -7.32 1.46
N GLY A 72 -3.21 -7.67 2.69
CA GLY A 72 -1.84 -8.04 3.03
C GLY A 72 -1.82 -9.35 3.80
N GLY A 73 -0.64 -9.96 3.92
CA GLY A 73 -0.46 -11.23 4.66
C GLY A 73 0.41 -12.24 3.92
N GLY A 74 0.65 -13.39 4.55
CA GLY A 74 1.54 -14.43 4.01
C GLY A 74 1.04 -15.08 2.72
N GLU A 75 -0.29 -15.18 2.56
CA GLU A 75 -0.92 -15.87 1.41
C GLU A 75 -1.22 -14.93 0.23
N ILE A 76 -0.76 -13.68 0.28
CA ILE A 76 -1.12 -12.66 -0.71
C ILE A 76 -0.76 -13.04 -2.15
N ALA A 77 0.29 -13.84 -2.36
CA ALA A 77 0.73 -14.25 -3.69
C ALA A 77 -0.32 -15.10 -4.43
N THR A 78 -1.01 -15.98 -3.71
CA THR A 78 -2.08 -16.82 -4.26
C THR A 78 -3.42 -16.10 -4.23
N GLN A 79 -3.72 -15.35 -3.17
CA GLN A 79 -4.99 -14.67 -2.98
C GLN A 79 -5.21 -13.53 -3.99
N ALA A 80 -4.18 -12.73 -4.34
CA ALA A 80 -4.34 -11.58 -5.22
C ALA A 80 -4.94 -11.96 -6.59
N ARG A 81 -4.41 -13.01 -7.24
CA ARG A 81 -4.95 -13.51 -8.50
C ARG A 81 -6.36 -14.07 -8.31
N ALA A 82 -6.57 -14.92 -7.31
CA ALA A 82 -7.86 -15.55 -7.05
C ALA A 82 -8.96 -14.53 -6.75
N THR A 83 -8.65 -13.49 -5.95
CA THR A 83 -9.58 -12.39 -5.66
C THR A 83 -9.98 -11.66 -6.94
N PHE A 84 -9.03 -11.32 -7.79
CA PHE A 84 -9.31 -10.64 -9.05
C PHE A 84 -10.19 -11.51 -9.97
N GLU A 85 -9.87 -12.79 -10.13
CA GLU A 85 -10.66 -13.74 -10.96
C GLU A 85 -12.08 -13.92 -10.42
N ARG A 86 -12.28 -13.94 -9.09
CA ARG A 86 -13.61 -13.93 -8.45
C ARG A 86 -14.39 -12.65 -8.76
N VAL A 87 -13.73 -11.49 -8.73
CA VAL A 87 -14.38 -10.20 -9.09
C VAL A 87 -14.82 -10.25 -10.55
N VAL A 88 -13.95 -10.64 -11.47
CA VAL A 88 -14.28 -10.74 -12.91
C VAL A 88 -15.48 -11.67 -13.14
N LYS A 89 -15.49 -12.84 -12.50
CA LYS A 89 -16.63 -13.76 -12.57
C LYS A 89 -17.91 -13.14 -12.04
N ALA A 90 -17.86 -12.51 -10.87
CA ALA A 90 -19.02 -11.87 -10.25
C ALA A 90 -19.55 -10.68 -11.06
N VAL A 91 -18.68 -9.93 -11.74
CA VAL A 91 -19.09 -8.88 -12.69
C VAL A 91 -19.92 -9.46 -13.81
N ALA A 92 -19.48 -10.55 -14.42
CA ALA A 92 -20.21 -11.23 -15.51
C ALA A 92 -21.57 -11.81 -15.03
N ASP A 93 -21.61 -12.34 -13.80
CA ASP A 93 -22.79 -13.00 -13.26
C ASP A 93 -23.84 -12.01 -12.70
N LEU A 94 -23.42 -10.84 -12.16
CA LEU A 94 -24.27 -9.98 -11.34
C LEU A 94 -24.54 -8.59 -11.92
N ARG A 95 -23.70 -8.08 -12.86
CA ARG A 95 -23.89 -6.73 -13.38
C ARG A 95 -24.66 -6.77 -14.71
N PRO A 96 -25.61 -5.84 -14.90
CA PRO A 96 -26.26 -5.66 -16.21
C PRO A 96 -25.22 -5.33 -17.28
N ALA A 97 -25.47 -5.78 -18.52
CA ALA A 97 -24.52 -5.57 -19.62
C ALA A 97 -24.36 -4.09 -20.01
N ASP A 98 -25.35 -3.25 -19.69
CA ASP A 98 -25.35 -1.80 -19.93
C ASP A 98 -24.83 -0.99 -18.72
N ALA A 99 -24.50 -1.65 -17.60
CA ALA A 99 -23.95 -0.97 -16.45
C ALA A 99 -22.52 -0.42 -16.75
N PRO A 100 -22.15 0.74 -16.21
CA PRO A 100 -20.77 1.22 -16.29
C PRO A 100 -19.79 0.16 -15.78
N LEU A 101 -18.59 0.07 -16.38
CA LEU A 101 -17.57 -0.87 -15.92
C LEU A 101 -17.22 -0.61 -14.44
N LEU A 102 -17.17 -1.68 -13.66
CA LEU A 102 -16.63 -1.64 -12.30
C LEU A 102 -15.15 -1.28 -12.35
N SER A 103 -14.71 -0.34 -11.54
CA SER A 103 -13.29 -0.05 -11.39
C SER A 103 -12.67 -0.94 -10.31
N TYR A 104 -11.52 -1.55 -10.63
CA TYR A 104 -10.77 -2.38 -9.71
C TYR A 104 -9.37 -1.82 -9.50
N ILE A 105 -9.09 -1.37 -8.28
CA ILE A 105 -7.81 -0.77 -7.90
C ILE A 105 -7.02 -1.81 -7.09
N TYR A 106 -5.97 -2.34 -7.70
CA TYR A 106 -5.08 -3.33 -7.07
C TYR A 106 -3.88 -2.65 -6.40
N THR A 107 -3.61 -2.99 -5.14
CA THR A 107 -2.42 -2.54 -4.42
C THR A 107 -1.26 -3.50 -4.65
N SER A 108 -0.29 -3.07 -5.43
CA SER A 108 0.98 -3.75 -5.65
C SER A 108 2.07 -3.21 -4.73
N GLY A 109 3.25 -2.86 -5.25
CA GLY A 109 4.34 -2.22 -4.50
C GLY A 109 5.57 -1.98 -5.36
N VAL A 110 6.37 -0.96 -5.03
CA VAL A 110 7.52 -0.54 -5.84
C VAL A 110 8.69 -1.53 -5.88
N TRP A 111 8.74 -2.54 -5.03
CA TRP A 111 9.75 -3.59 -5.09
C TRP A 111 9.73 -4.40 -6.41
N VAL A 112 8.71 -4.24 -7.24
CA VAL A 112 8.69 -4.77 -8.61
C VAL A 112 9.76 -4.15 -9.51
N HIS A 113 10.24 -2.94 -9.19
CA HIS A 113 11.34 -2.29 -9.92
C HIS A 113 12.72 -2.88 -9.61
N GLY A 114 12.84 -3.69 -8.55
CA GLY A 114 14.10 -4.33 -8.16
C GLY A 114 14.94 -3.50 -7.20
N ASP A 115 16.25 -3.79 -7.18
CA ASP A 115 17.27 -3.15 -6.35
C ASP A 115 18.20 -2.31 -7.23
N SER A 116 18.21 -0.99 -7.00
CA SER A 116 19.15 -0.08 -7.65
C SER A 116 19.49 1.10 -6.74
N ARG A 117 20.78 1.38 -6.60
CA ARG A 117 21.29 2.52 -5.82
C ARG A 117 21.50 3.77 -6.66
N THR A 118 21.41 3.68 -7.96
CA THR A 118 21.79 4.75 -8.90
C THR A 118 20.70 5.13 -9.87
N GLU A 119 19.87 4.16 -10.30
CA GLU A 119 18.84 4.40 -11.30
C GLU A 119 17.55 4.89 -10.66
N VAL A 120 17.07 6.03 -11.12
CA VAL A 120 15.76 6.55 -10.76
C VAL A 120 14.72 5.99 -11.74
N VAL A 121 13.72 5.31 -11.20
CA VAL A 121 12.62 4.69 -11.96
C VAL A 121 11.28 5.36 -11.68
N SER A 122 10.30 5.10 -12.52
CA SER A 122 8.94 5.63 -12.38
C SER A 122 7.90 4.62 -12.89
N ASP A 123 6.64 4.98 -12.80
CA ASP A 123 5.48 4.21 -13.29
C ASP A 123 5.66 3.66 -14.72
N THR A 124 6.39 4.39 -15.56
CA THR A 124 6.60 4.06 -16.98
C THR A 124 7.87 3.27 -17.25
N THR A 125 8.71 3.06 -16.23
CA THR A 125 9.94 2.29 -16.39
C THR A 125 9.60 0.80 -16.51
N PRO A 126 10.10 0.09 -17.55
CA PRO A 126 9.89 -1.34 -17.70
C PRO A 126 10.38 -2.13 -16.49
N ILE A 127 9.60 -3.11 -16.07
CA ILE A 127 10.00 -4.04 -15.02
C ILE A 127 10.95 -5.08 -15.62
N VAL A 128 12.18 -5.14 -15.09
CA VAL A 128 13.22 -6.08 -15.58
C VAL A 128 13.47 -7.18 -14.55
N GLN A 129 13.79 -6.80 -13.31
CA GLN A 129 14.19 -7.75 -12.28
C GLN A 129 13.57 -7.39 -10.92
N PRO A 130 12.33 -7.80 -10.66
CA PRO A 130 11.69 -7.60 -9.37
C PRO A 130 12.49 -8.20 -8.21
N VAL A 131 12.40 -7.59 -7.02
CA VAL A 131 12.89 -8.22 -5.79
C VAL A 131 12.25 -9.61 -5.63
N ALA A 132 13.02 -10.59 -5.19
CA ALA A 132 12.63 -12.01 -5.18
C ALA A 132 11.28 -12.26 -4.49
N LEU A 133 11.02 -11.59 -3.36
CA LEU A 133 9.77 -11.70 -2.60
C LEU A 133 8.52 -11.37 -3.42
N VAL A 134 8.63 -10.48 -4.40
CA VAL A 134 7.50 -9.95 -5.17
C VAL A 134 7.53 -10.28 -6.66
N LYS A 135 8.33 -11.27 -7.09
CA LYS A 135 8.44 -11.70 -8.50
C LYS A 135 7.12 -12.08 -9.16
N TRP A 136 6.12 -12.46 -8.38
CA TRP A 136 4.79 -12.83 -8.84
C TRP A 136 3.90 -11.62 -9.18
N ARG A 137 4.15 -10.43 -8.59
CA ARG A 137 3.29 -9.24 -8.72
C ARG A 137 3.15 -8.72 -10.14
N PRO A 138 4.20 -8.61 -10.98
CA PRO A 138 4.07 -8.10 -12.34
C PRO A 138 3.06 -8.89 -13.19
N ALA A 139 2.94 -10.20 -12.99
CA ALA A 139 1.94 -11.02 -13.70
C ALA A 139 0.50 -10.66 -13.27
N VAL A 140 0.26 -10.41 -11.98
CA VAL A 140 -1.05 -9.97 -11.47
C VAL A 140 -1.36 -8.54 -11.93
N GLU A 141 -0.38 -7.62 -11.90
CA GLU A 141 -0.55 -6.27 -12.42
C GLU A 141 -1.01 -6.28 -13.88
N GLN A 142 -0.34 -7.08 -14.72
CA GLN A 142 -0.72 -7.21 -16.13
C GLN A 142 -2.11 -7.85 -16.31
N LEU A 143 -2.47 -8.82 -15.48
CA LEU A 143 -3.80 -9.40 -15.48
C LEU A 143 -4.88 -8.34 -15.19
N VAL A 144 -4.64 -7.48 -14.21
CA VAL A 144 -5.55 -6.39 -13.82
C VAL A 144 -5.66 -5.34 -14.93
N VAL A 145 -4.53 -4.76 -15.37
CA VAL A 145 -4.56 -3.61 -16.30
C VAL A 145 -4.98 -3.97 -17.73
N ARG A 146 -4.89 -5.24 -18.11
CA ARG A 146 -5.35 -5.72 -19.43
C ARG A 146 -6.77 -6.26 -19.43
N SER A 147 -7.45 -6.24 -18.29
CA SER A 147 -8.82 -6.72 -18.21
C SER A 147 -9.75 -5.87 -19.05
N THR A 148 -10.65 -6.52 -19.77
CA THR A 148 -11.79 -5.89 -20.46
C THR A 148 -13.08 -5.97 -19.68
N ALA A 149 -13.11 -6.75 -18.59
CA ALA A 149 -14.28 -6.93 -17.75
C ALA A 149 -14.43 -5.82 -16.69
N VAL A 150 -13.34 -5.15 -16.34
CA VAL A 150 -13.30 -4.07 -15.35
C VAL A 150 -12.32 -2.97 -15.79
N ASN A 151 -12.46 -1.76 -15.24
CA ASN A 151 -11.42 -0.74 -15.33
C ASN A 151 -10.31 -1.09 -14.33
N GLY A 152 -9.36 -1.91 -14.74
CA GLY A 152 -8.25 -2.35 -13.90
C GLY A 152 -7.19 -1.26 -13.75
N ILE A 153 -6.84 -0.92 -12.51
CA ILE A 153 -5.85 0.10 -12.15
C ILE A 153 -4.92 -0.49 -11.10
N VAL A 154 -3.64 -0.15 -11.16
CA VAL A 154 -2.65 -0.59 -10.17
C VAL A 154 -2.05 0.61 -9.46
N VAL A 155 -1.89 0.52 -8.14
CA VAL A 155 -1.10 1.46 -7.34
C VAL A 155 0.04 0.68 -6.70
N ARG A 156 1.26 1.20 -6.81
CA ARG A 156 2.50 0.63 -6.23
C ARG A 156 3.02 1.53 -5.13
N PRO A 157 2.59 1.34 -3.88
CA PRO A 157 3.16 2.09 -2.76
C PRO A 157 4.66 1.79 -2.59
N SER A 158 5.42 2.81 -2.24
CA SER A 158 6.77 2.67 -1.68
C SER A 158 6.72 2.28 -0.20
N ILE A 159 7.88 2.25 0.49
CA ILE A 159 7.93 1.89 1.91
C ILE A 159 7.04 2.84 2.72
N LEU A 160 6.10 2.26 3.44
CA LEU A 160 5.09 3.01 4.19
C LEU A 160 5.63 3.49 5.52
N TYR A 161 5.26 4.72 5.90
CA TYR A 161 5.55 5.28 7.21
C TYR A 161 4.37 6.07 7.80
N GLY A 162 4.54 6.55 9.02
CA GLY A 162 3.52 7.29 9.78
C GLY A 162 2.58 6.38 10.56
N ARG A 163 1.68 6.98 11.32
CA ARG A 163 0.72 6.29 12.20
C ARG A 163 1.43 5.31 13.16
N SER A 164 0.80 4.16 13.43
CA SER A 164 1.22 3.24 14.47
C SER A 164 1.90 1.96 13.98
N ALA A 165 1.82 1.65 12.70
CA ALA A 165 2.36 0.40 12.17
C ALA A 165 2.80 0.56 10.73
N SER A 166 3.94 -0.01 10.42
CA SER A 166 4.49 -0.16 9.07
C SER A 166 5.69 -1.10 9.18
N LEU A 167 6.41 -1.28 8.10
CA LEU A 167 7.70 -1.96 8.13
C LEU A 167 8.69 -1.34 9.15
N LEU A 168 8.58 -0.03 9.40
CA LEU A 168 9.43 0.67 10.37
C LEU A 168 9.17 0.25 11.83
N ALA A 169 8.04 -0.39 12.14
CA ALA A 169 7.83 -0.97 13.47
C ALA A 169 8.92 -2.02 13.81
N MET A 170 9.49 -2.69 12.79
CA MET A 170 10.62 -3.61 12.95
C MET A 170 11.93 -2.91 13.33
N LEU A 171 12.07 -1.66 12.97
CA LEU A 171 13.20 -0.81 13.38
C LEU A 171 12.94 -0.21 14.77
N PHE A 172 11.75 0.31 15.00
CA PHE A 172 11.38 0.99 16.24
C PHE A 172 11.30 0.03 17.45
N GLY A 173 10.89 -1.21 17.24
CA GLY A 173 10.78 -2.22 18.31
C GLY A 173 12.11 -2.49 19.01
N PRO A 174 13.13 -2.93 18.29
CA PRO A 174 14.49 -3.11 18.87
C PRO A 174 15.09 -1.79 19.38
N ALA A 175 14.86 -0.68 18.70
CA ALA A 175 15.36 0.62 19.13
C ALA A 175 14.83 1.02 20.51
N ALA A 176 13.54 0.79 20.79
CA ALA A 176 12.94 1.01 22.10
C ALA A 176 13.51 0.07 23.18
N GLN A 177 14.20 -1.00 22.80
CA GLN A 177 14.90 -1.92 23.70
C GLN A 177 16.42 -1.60 23.81
N GLY A 178 16.86 -0.51 23.18
CA GLY A 178 18.24 -0.04 23.24
C GLY A 178 19.15 -0.51 22.10
N HIS A 179 18.61 -1.14 21.04
CA HIS A 179 19.43 -1.69 19.94
C HIS A 179 18.86 -1.26 18.58
N VAL A 180 19.72 -0.74 17.70
CA VAL A 180 19.35 -0.41 16.33
C VAL A 180 20.13 -1.29 15.37
N THR A 181 19.42 -2.29 14.80
CA THR A 181 19.99 -3.23 13.83
C THR A 181 19.09 -3.31 12.61
N TRP A 182 19.66 -3.26 11.40
CA TRP A 182 18.89 -3.27 10.17
C TRP A 182 19.49 -4.21 9.12
N PRO A 183 18.68 -4.97 8.35
CA PRO A 183 19.22 -5.79 7.27
C PRO A 183 19.72 -4.93 6.11
N GLY A 184 20.88 -5.28 5.56
CA GLY A 184 21.46 -4.59 4.40
C GLY A 184 22.90 -4.16 4.59
N THR A 185 23.28 -3.12 3.86
CA THR A 185 24.64 -2.55 3.86
C THR A 185 24.58 -1.03 3.74
N PRO A 186 25.61 -0.29 4.18
CA PRO A 186 25.68 1.17 4.07
C PRO A 186 25.42 1.69 2.65
N GLY A 187 24.87 2.90 2.56
CA GLY A 187 24.61 3.60 1.29
C GLY A 187 23.30 3.21 0.60
N ALA A 188 22.45 2.41 1.22
CA ALA A 188 21.12 2.12 0.72
C ALA A 188 20.20 3.36 0.80
N ARG A 189 19.25 3.47 -0.13
CA ARG A 189 18.26 4.54 -0.17
C ARG A 189 16.86 3.99 -0.40
N TYR A 190 15.87 4.61 0.23
CA TYR A 190 14.48 4.24 0.12
C TYR A 190 13.62 5.33 -0.52
N SER A 191 12.73 4.91 -1.40
CA SER A 191 11.51 5.65 -1.65
C SER A 191 10.50 5.32 -0.56
N VAL A 192 9.84 6.33 -0.03
CA VAL A 192 8.90 6.21 1.09
C VAL A 192 7.61 6.95 0.80
N ILE A 193 6.53 6.61 1.47
CA ILE A 193 5.24 7.29 1.39
C ILE A 193 4.51 7.25 2.72
N HIS A 194 3.95 8.39 3.16
CA HIS A 194 3.10 8.43 4.34
C HIS A 194 1.75 7.76 4.07
N ALA A 195 1.23 7.00 5.04
CA ALA A 195 -0.04 6.29 4.89
C ALA A 195 -1.22 7.20 4.50
N ASP A 196 -1.26 8.44 5.02
CA ASP A 196 -2.33 9.41 4.70
C ASP A 196 -2.16 10.02 3.30
N ASP A 197 -0.93 10.23 2.83
CA ASP A 197 -0.69 10.71 1.47
C ASP A 197 -1.04 9.64 0.45
N LEU A 198 -0.74 8.37 0.75
CA LEU A 198 -1.21 7.26 -0.05
C LEU A 198 -2.74 7.17 -0.08
N ALA A 199 -3.40 7.39 1.06
CA ALA A 199 -4.87 7.43 1.12
C ALA A 199 -5.46 8.55 0.25
N ASP A 200 -4.86 9.76 0.23
CA ASP A 200 -5.26 10.85 -0.69
C ASP A 200 -5.09 10.44 -2.16
N LEU A 201 -4.01 9.72 -2.49
CA LEU A 201 -3.84 9.19 -3.85
C LEU A 201 -4.95 8.20 -4.21
N TYR A 202 -5.29 7.27 -3.33
CA TYR A 202 -6.37 6.32 -3.59
C TYR A 202 -7.72 6.99 -3.81
N VAL A 203 -8.05 8.05 -3.06
CA VAL A 203 -9.27 8.84 -3.29
C VAL A 203 -9.27 9.42 -4.70
N ARG A 204 -8.17 10.08 -5.12
CA ARG A 204 -8.06 10.67 -6.47
C ARG A 204 -8.14 9.62 -7.57
N VAL A 205 -7.51 8.46 -7.38
CA VAL A 205 -7.59 7.34 -8.32
C VAL A 205 -9.01 6.82 -8.40
N ALA A 206 -9.71 6.64 -7.27
CA ALA A 206 -11.10 6.17 -7.24
C ALA A 206 -12.04 7.15 -7.95
N GLU A 207 -11.93 8.46 -7.68
CA GLU A 207 -12.78 9.50 -8.27
C GLU A 207 -12.62 9.63 -9.79
N LYS A 208 -11.43 9.33 -10.32
CA LYS A 208 -11.15 9.36 -11.76
C LYS A 208 -11.07 7.98 -12.40
N SER A 209 -11.45 6.93 -11.67
CA SER A 209 -11.19 5.54 -12.07
C SER A 209 -11.78 5.15 -13.43
N SER A 210 -12.91 5.73 -13.84
CA SER A 210 -13.49 5.48 -15.17
C SER A 210 -12.60 5.91 -16.34
N LEU A 211 -11.64 6.82 -16.10
CA LEU A 211 -10.70 7.34 -17.10
C LEU A 211 -9.30 6.72 -16.98
N LEU A 212 -9.05 5.95 -15.92
CA LEU A 212 -7.73 5.45 -15.57
C LEU A 212 -7.52 3.96 -15.85
N GLY A 213 -8.46 3.30 -16.50
CA GLY A 213 -8.32 1.88 -16.88
C GLY A 213 -7.00 1.62 -17.62
N GLY A 214 -6.28 0.58 -17.24
CA GLY A 214 -4.98 0.21 -17.80
C GLY A 214 -3.79 1.00 -17.23
N LYS A 215 -3.97 1.90 -16.26
CA LYS A 215 -2.88 2.69 -15.68
C LYS A 215 -2.27 2.01 -14.45
N ILE A 216 -0.96 2.24 -14.30
CA ILE A 216 -0.18 1.83 -13.12
C ILE A 216 0.43 3.11 -12.54
N PHE A 217 0.29 3.31 -11.25
CA PHE A 217 0.78 4.47 -10.51
C PHE A 217 1.79 4.03 -9.45
N ASP A 218 3.01 4.52 -9.51
CA ASP A 218 3.91 4.47 -8.36
C ASP A 218 3.48 5.55 -7.35
N ALA A 219 3.61 5.25 -6.05
CA ALA A 219 3.28 6.17 -4.98
C ALA A 219 4.48 6.36 -4.06
N SER A 220 5.13 7.50 -4.15
CA SER A 220 6.33 7.84 -3.38
C SER A 220 6.45 9.33 -3.12
N ASN A 221 7.15 9.69 -2.05
CA ASN A 221 7.62 11.05 -1.82
C ASN A 221 8.65 11.44 -2.89
N PRO A 222 8.83 12.73 -3.19
CA PRO A 222 9.79 13.18 -4.18
C PRO A 222 11.25 12.97 -3.76
N ASN A 223 11.51 12.92 -2.45
CA ASN A 223 12.84 12.76 -1.88
C ASN A 223 13.11 11.32 -1.47
N PHE A 224 14.34 10.87 -1.68
CA PHE A 224 14.80 9.55 -1.24
C PHE A 224 15.43 9.65 0.15
N VAL A 225 15.12 8.68 1.00
CA VAL A 225 15.61 8.61 2.38
C VAL A 225 16.91 7.80 2.40
N SER A 226 17.98 8.36 2.96
CA SER A 226 19.18 7.60 3.30
C SER A 226 18.88 6.64 4.44
N VAL A 227 19.19 5.36 4.26
CA VAL A 227 19.03 4.36 5.33
C VAL A 227 19.98 4.64 6.48
N ASP A 228 21.22 5.05 6.19
CA ASP A 228 22.21 5.42 7.21
C ASP A 228 21.69 6.58 8.08
N GLU A 229 21.14 7.63 7.46
CA GLU A 229 20.56 8.77 8.17
C GLU A 229 19.34 8.35 9.01
N LEU A 230 18.46 7.51 8.46
CA LEU A 230 17.30 6.98 9.19
C LEU A 230 17.73 6.20 10.45
N LEU A 231 18.70 5.31 10.32
CA LEU A 231 19.20 4.51 11.44
C LEU A 231 19.86 5.39 12.51
N GLN A 232 20.68 6.36 12.09
CA GLN A 232 21.30 7.31 13.00
C GLN A 232 20.25 8.12 13.77
N ARG A 233 19.24 8.66 13.07
CA ARG A 233 18.14 9.42 13.72
C ARG A 233 17.33 8.55 14.67
N VAL A 234 17.11 7.27 14.34
CA VAL A 234 16.41 6.35 15.25
C VAL A 234 17.23 6.09 16.52
N VAL A 235 18.56 5.96 16.45
CA VAL A 235 19.43 5.89 17.65
C VAL A 235 19.21 7.11 18.52
N GLU A 236 19.24 8.30 17.95
CA GLU A 236 19.11 9.57 18.68
C GLU A 236 17.76 9.70 19.39
N ILE A 237 16.64 9.46 18.67
CA ILE A 237 15.29 9.67 19.23
C ILE A 237 14.83 8.57 20.17
N SER A 238 15.33 7.34 20.00
CA SER A 238 14.96 6.21 20.85
C SER A 238 15.76 6.15 22.15
N GLY A 239 16.92 6.83 22.21
CA GLY A 239 17.87 6.70 23.30
C GLY A 239 18.62 5.37 23.30
N ALA A 240 18.66 4.67 22.17
CA ALA A 240 19.42 3.42 22.02
C ALA A 240 20.91 3.63 22.33
N LYS A 241 21.54 2.60 22.88
CA LYS A 241 22.96 2.64 23.26
C LYS A 241 23.82 2.16 22.09
N GLY A 242 24.88 2.93 21.79
CA GLY A 242 25.85 2.58 20.77
C GLY A 242 25.43 2.98 19.35
N PRO A 243 26.27 2.75 18.37
CA PRO A 243 25.94 2.99 16.97
C PRO A 243 24.92 1.97 16.47
N TYR A 244 24.23 2.32 15.36
CA TYR A 244 23.45 1.32 14.64
C TYR A 244 24.35 0.29 13.95
N GLU A 245 23.79 -0.87 13.67
CA GLU A 245 24.50 -1.97 13.01
C GLU A 245 23.73 -2.49 11.80
N TYR A 246 24.43 -2.84 10.74
CA TYR A 246 23.88 -3.62 9.64
C TYR A 246 24.06 -5.12 9.89
N LYS A 247 23.03 -5.89 9.57
CA LYS A 247 23.09 -7.35 9.54
C LYS A 247 22.86 -7.90 8.13
N LYS A 248 23.43 -9.06 7.84
CA LYS A 248 23.13 -9.77 6.60
C LYS A 248 21.66 -10.21 6.59
N PRO A 249 20.91 -9.99 5.50
CA PRO A 249 19.56 -10.54 5.34
C PRO A 249 19.53 -12.06 5.53
N SER A 250 18.54 -12.57 6.26
CA SER A 250 18.41 -13.99 6.61
C SER A 250 17.22 -14.68 5.91
N ASN A 251 16.37 -13.90 5.23
CA ASN A 251 15.21 -14.39 4.52
C ASN A 251 14.78 -13.41 3.41
N LEU A 252 13.89 -13.85 2.52
CA LEU A 252 13.42 -13.04 1.38
C LEU A 252 12.83 -11.68 1.78
N PHE A 253 12.21 -11.59 2.95
CA PHE A 253 11.63 -10.33 3.42
C PHE A 253 12.73 -9.33 3.84
N GLU A 254 13.75 -9.80 4.54
CA GLU A 254 14.91 -8.97 4.87
C GLU A 254 15.74 -8.60 3.63
N GLU A 255 15.81 -9.48 2.61
CA GLU A 255 16.38 -9.13 1.30
C GLU A 255 15.61 -8.01 0.62
N ALA A 256 14.27 -8.06 0.67
CA ALA A 256 13.43 -7.01 0.12
C ALA A 256 13.58 -5.67 0.84
N ILE A 257 13.70 -5.69 2.17
CA ILE A 257 13.98 -4.49 2.97
C ILE A 257 15.37 -3.94 2.67
N ALA A 258 16.36 -4.79 2.45
CA ALA A 258 17.73 -4.37 2.15
C ALA A 258 17.89 -3.74 0.76
N ALA A 259 16.92 -3.97 -0.14
CA ALA A 259 16.95 -3.43 -1.50
C ALA A 259 16.76 -1.90 -1.50
N SER A 260 17.58 -1.22 -2.26
CA SER A 260 17.43 0.20 -2.57
C SER A 260 16.40 0.41 -3.68
N GLY A 261 15.58 1.44 -3.56
CA GLY A 261 14.63 1.81 -4.60
C GLY A 261 14.51 3.34 -4.71
N LEU A 262 14.79 3.86 -5.91
CA LEU A 262 14.71 5.30 -6.22
C LEU A 262 13.51 5.54 -7.15
N ASN A 263 12.30 5.51 -6.58
CA ASN A 263 11.05 5.61 -7.35
C ASN A 263 10.48 7.02 -7.34
N ARG A 264 9.97 7.49 -8.47
CA ARG A 264 9.24 8.75 -8.60
C ARG A 264 7.81 8.50 -9.07
N ALA A 265 6.84 9.06 -8.36
CA ALA A 265 5.42 9.01 -8.68
C ALA A 265 5.08 10.00 -9.83
N TYR A 266 5.51 9.70 -11.06
CA TYR A 266 5.36 10.61 -12.19
C TYR A 266 3.90 10.75 -12.64
N LEU A 267 3.19 9.63 -12.88
CA LEU A 267 1.82 9.64 -13.38
C LEU A 267 0.82 10.17 -12.32
N ALA A 268 1.05 9.88 -11.05
CA ALA A 268 0.22 10.41 -9.97
C ALA A 268 0.25 11.94 -9.96
N THR A 269 1.41 12.55 -10.13
CA THR A 269 1.55 13.99 -10.20
C THR A 269 0.95 14.56 -11.49
N SER A 270 1.28 14.00 -12.66
CA SER A 270 0.91 14.58 -13.97
C SER A 270 -0.57 14.38 -14.33
N LEU A 271 -1.17 13.24 -14.00
CA LEU A 271 -2.56 12.94 -14.37
C LEU A 271 -3.56 13.31 -13.28
N LEU A 272 -3.15 13.27 -12.01
CA LEU A 272 -4.05 13.46 -10.87
C LEU A 272 -3.81 14.77 -10.12
N GLY A 273 -2.71 15.50 -10.42
CA GLY A 273 -2.28 16.65 -9.66
C GLY A 273 -1.99 16.28 -8.19
N TRP A 274 -1.60 15.01 -7.96
CA TRP A 274 -1.29 14.53 -6.63
C TRP A 274 0.12 14.91 -6.20
N SER A 275 0.26 15.29 -4.94
CA SER A 275 1.55 15.47 -4.28
C SER A 275 1.42 15.12 -2.79
N PRO A 276 2.46 14.51 -2.19
CA PRO A 276 2.51 14.29 -0.75
C PRO A 276 2.45 15.61 0.03
N LYS A 277 1.80 15.57 1.21
CA LYS A 277 1.58 16.75 2.07
C LYS A 277 2.17 16.57 3.46
N LYS A 278 2.44 15.32 3.86
CA LYS A 278 2.97 15.03 5.19
C LYS A 278 4.47 15.33 5.25
N PRO A 279 4.99 15.71 6.43
CA PRO A 279 6.43 15.80 6.63
C PRO A 279 7.13 14.51 6.18
N GLY A 280 8.31 14.62 5.62
CA GLY A 280 9.11 13.48 5.22
C GLY A 280 9.43 12.56 6.40
N LEU A 281 9.89 11.34 6.11
CA LEU A 281 10.17 10.35 7.15
C LEU A 281 11.21 10.86 8.16
N ILE A 282 12.28 11.47 7.69
CA ILE A 282 13.36 11.95 8.57
C ILE A 282 12.90 13.19 9.36
N GLU A 283 12.27 14.14 8.68
CA GLU A 283 11.82 15.41 9.27
C GLU A 283 10.72 15.21 10.33
N GLY A 284 9.87 14.21 10.16
CA GLY A 284 8.78 13.89 11.09
C GLY A 284 9.05 12.69 12.01
N LEU A 285 10.28 12.17 12.05
CA LEU A 285 10.59 10.89 12.67
C LEU A 285 10.22 10.84 14.16
N ASP A 286 10.42 11.95 14.89
CA ASP A 286 10.05 12.06 16.30
C ASP A 286 8.54 11.83 16.52
N VAL A 287 7.72 12.44 15.66
CA VAL A 287 6.26 12.29 15.68
C VAL A 287 5.85 10.84 15.33
N TYR A 288 6.49 10.25 14.32
CA TYR A 288 6.16 8.88 13.88
C TYR A 288 6.58 7.82 14.90
N TYR A 289 7.73 8.01 15.54
CA TYR A 289 8.19 7.15 16.63
C TYR A 289 7.26 7.26 17.86
N ALA A 290 6.88 8.49 18.26
CA ALA A 290 5.95 8.73 19.35
C ALA A 290 4.56 8.13 19.08
N ALA A 291 4.03 8.29 17.85
CA ALA A 291 2.76 7.69 17.45
C ALA A 291 2.79 6.16 17.51
N TRP A 292 3.90 5.55 17.09
CA TRP A 292 4.09 4.12 17.20
C TRP A 292 4.16 3.66 18.67
N LEU A 293 4.88 4.36 19.53
CA LEU A 293 4.91 4.08 20.99
C LEU A 293 3.51 4.15 21.61
N ALA A 294 2.72 5.16 21.27
CA ALA A 294 1.37 5.34 21.78
C ALA A 294 0.37 4.28 21.29
N SER A 295 0.70 3.51 20.26
CA SER A 295 -0.16 2.48 19.66
C SER A 295 0.07 1.07 20.24
N LYS A 296 0.98 0.92 21.18
CA LYS A 296 1.27 -0.34 21.92
C LYS A 296 0.41 -0.49 23.15
#